data_c5151065826879a64edd6919ca164f42
#
_entry.id   c5151065826879a64edd6919ca164f42
#
_cell.length_a   1.000
_cell.length_b   1.000
_cell.length_c   1.000
_cell.angle_alpha   90.00
_cell.angle_beta   90.00
_cell.angle_gamma   90.00
#
_symmetry.space_group_name_H-M   'P 1'
#
loop_
_entity.id
_entity.type
_entity.pdbx_description
1 polymer ?
#
loop_
_entity_poly.entity_id
_entity_poly.type
_entity_poly.pdbx_seq_one_letter_code
_entity_poly.pdbx_strand_id
1 'polypeptide(L)'
;MHTQVAIIGAGPAGLFLSHLLYREGIACVVLEARSRAYVEDRVRAGVLEQGTVDLMHELGLDQRLRRECMIDEAIDIRFGNGKLIHVHFPELVAGRVVTIYGQQEVVKDLIAARIADGAPIQFEAEVTALEGLENDRPTIRYRKDGTEHTLTCDIVAGCDGFHGVCRPAIPDGVLTTYDHVFPFGWLGILSESPPIRETTYANHDRGFALCSRRSPKISRHYVQVAPDEDAANWSDDRFWNELHVRMNDGDRSEIVEGRIFQKGVTPVRAFVAAPMRYGRLFLAGDAAHIVPPTGAKGLNLAVADVRVLARALTQFFRGGSMERLDRYSDTCLRRVWKVVRYSWFMTSLLHRFPEHSVFERNIQLGELDYLLSSRAGRLTIAENYVGLPLEDE
;
A
#
# COMPACT_ATOMS: atom_id res chain seq x y z
N MET A 1 -13.30 -14.21 26.58
CA MET A 1 -14.07 -13.99 25.33
C MET A 1 -13.50 -14.92 24.26
N HIS A 2 -14.35 -15.45 23.34
CA HIS A 2 -13.88 -16.27 22.20
C HIS A 2 -14.45 -15.75 20.89
N THR A 3 -13.71 -15.86 19.80
CA THR A 3 -14.12 -15.55 18.42
C THR A 3 -13.51 -16.56 17.45
N GLN A 4 -14.08 -16.72 16.24
CA GLN A 4 -13.48 -17.58 15.23
C GLN A 4 -12.18 -16.97 14.69
N VAL A 5 -12.19 -15.67 14.35
CA VAL A 5 -11.00 -14.99 13.84
C VAL A 5 -10.71 -13.74 14.66
N ALA A 6 -9.50 -13.64 15.20
CA ALA A 6 -8.99 -12.40 15.77
C ALA A 6 -8.15 -11.67 14.71
N ILE A 7 -8.53 -10.46 14.40
CA ILE A 7 -7.86 -9.60 13.43
C ILE A 7 -7.08 -8.54 14.19
N ILE A 8 -5.76 -8.52 14.04
CA ILE A 8 -4.89 -7.56 14.72
C ILE A 8 -4.55 -6.45 13.75
N GLY A 9 -5.07 -5.24 14.04
CA GLY A 9 -4.92 -4.03 13.23
C GLY A 9 -6.17 -3.66 12.43
N ALA A 10 -6.59 -2.38 12.54
CA ALA A 10 -7.68 -1.77 11.78
C ALA A 10 -7.17 -0.93 10.58
N GLY A 11 -6.06 -1.35 9.98
CA GLY A 11 -5.65 -0.86 8.67
C GLY A 11 -6.50 -1.45 7.54
N PRO A 12 -6.23 -1.09 6.26
CA PRO A 12 -7.00 -1.60 5.13
C PRO A 12 -7.12 -3.12 5.09
N ALA A 13 -6.01 -3.85 5.33
CA ALA A 13 -6.01 -5.31 5.34
C ALA A 13 -7.02 -5.88 6.35
N GLY A 14 -6.91 -5.48 7.62
CA GLY A 14 -7.78 -6.01 8.67
C GLY A 14 -9.25 -5.62 8.48
N LEU A 15 -9.51 -4.39 8.03
CA LEU A 15 -10.87 -3.93 7.78
C LEU A 15 -11.52 -4.66 6.60
N PHE A 16 -10.84 -4.79 5.46
CA PHE A 16 -11.37 -5.56 4.33
C PHE A 16 -11.61 -7.03 4.72
N LEU A 17 -10.66 -7.65 5.42
CA LEU A 17 -10.84 -9.01 5.92
C LEU A 17 -12.09 -9.12 6.81
N SER A 18 -12.28 -8.17 7.73
CA SER A 18 -13.42 -8.18 8.63
C SER A 18 -14.77 -8.11 7.90
N HIS A 19 -14.87 -7.33 6.81
CA HIS A 19 -16.07 -7.26 5.97
C HIS A 19 -16.30 -8.54 5.18
N LEU A 20 -15.23 -9.13 4.61
CA LEU A 20 -15.31 -10.39 3.88
C LEU A 20 -15.82 -11.52 4.79
N LEU A 21 -15.27 -11.62 6.01
CA LEU A 21 -15.69 -12.62 6.98
C LEU A 21 -17.13 -12.40 7.48
N TYR A 22 -17.52 -11.16 7.69
CA TYR A 22 -18.88 -10.82 8.10
C TYR A 22 -19.93 -11.26 7.08
N ARG A 23 -19.68 -11.05 5.79
CA ARG A 23 -20.56 -11.55 4.71
C ARG A 23 -20.70 -13.06 4.69
N GLU A 24 -19.67 -13.78 5.11
CA GLU A 24 -19.66 -15.23 5.20
C GLU A 24 -20.23 -15.77 6.52
N GLY A 25 -20.66 -14.87 7.43
CA GLY A 25 -21.19 -15.23 8.75
C GLY A 25 -20.11 -15.76 9.70
N ILE A 26 -18.84 -15.47 9.45
CA ILE A 26 -17.71 -15.88 10.29
C ILE A 26 -17.47 -14.80 11.35
N ALA A 27 -17.55 -15.20 12.62
CA ALA A 27 -17.37 -14.29 13.75
C ALA A 27 -15.92 -13.81 13.84
N CYS A 28 -15.72 -12.49 13.83
CA CYS A 28 -14.40 -11.89 13.99
C CYS A 28 -14.42 -10.68 14.92
N VAL A 29 -13.28 -10.44 15.59
CA VAL A 29 -13.02 -9.26 16.41
C VAL A 29 -11.78 -8.56 15.86
N VAL A 30 -11.88 -7.25 15.62
CA VAL A 30 -10.74 -6.41 15.23
C VAL A 30 -10.18 -5.74 16.47
N LEU A 31 -8.88 -5.90 16.74
CA LEU A 31 -8.12 -5.23 17.81
C LEU A 31 -7.18 -4.21 17.18
N GLU A 32 -7.32 -2.93 17.53
CA GLU A 32 -6.52 -1.83 17.02
C GLU A 32 -5.86 -1.07 18.19
N ALA A 33 -4.54 -0.91 18.13
CA ALA A 33 -3.77 -0.26 19.19
C ALA A 33 -4.02 1.25 19.30
N ARG A 34 -4.44 1.88 18.22
CA ARG A 34 -4.64 3.33 18.15
C ARG A 34 -6.10 3.71 18.30
N SER A 35 -6.32 5.00 18.56
CA SER A 35 -7.67 5.56 18.57
C SER A 35 -8.28 5.56 17.16
N ARG A 36 -9.60 5.54 17.08
CA ARG A 36 -10.33 5.66 15.82
C ARG A 36 -9.92 6.90 15.02
N ALA A 37 -9.84 8.05 15.68
CA ALA A 37 -9.43 9.30 15.04
C ALA A 37 -8.05 9.20 14.40
N TYR A 38 -7.07 8.61 15.10
CA TYR A 38 -5.72 8.39 14.54
C TYR A 38 -5.74 7.52 13.28
N VAL A 39 -6.52 6.44 13.29
CA VAL A 39 -6.61 5.51 12.15
C VAL A 39 -7.28 6.18 10.95
N GLU A 40 -8.36 6.95 11.17
CA GLU A 40 -9.11 7.67 10.14
C GLU A 40 -8.33 8.85 9.55
N ASP A 41 -7.46 9.50 10.32
CA ASP A 41 -6.71 10.69 9.88
C ASP A 41 -5.34 10.35 9.26
N ARG A 42 -4.92 9.10 9.31
CA ARG A 42 -3.60 8.69 8.83
C ARG A 42 -3.52 8.71 7.32
N VAL A 43 -3.00 9.79 6.75
CA VAL A 43 -2.83 9.95 5.31
C VAL A 43 -1.73 9.03 4.77
N ARG A 44 -2.09 8.20 3.78
CA ARG A 44 -1.22 7.29 3.05
C ARG A 44 -1.43 7.45 1.54
N ALA A 45 -1.01 6.46 0.74
CA ALA A 45 -1.26 6.41 -0.71
C ALA A 45 -2.77 6.45 -1.01
N GLY A 46 -3.14 6.59 -2.28
CA GLY A 46 -4.55 6.72 -2.66
C GLY A 46 -4.77 6.32 -4.12
N VAL A 47 -3.93 5.43 -4.65
CA VAL A 47 -4.12 4.83 -5.97
C VAL A 47 -4.71 3.44 -5.77
N LEU A 48 -5.94 3.25 -6.22
CA LEU A 48 -6.64 1.97 -6.16
C LEU A 48 -6.58 1.28 -7.52
N GLU A 49 -6.12 0.03 -7.53
CA GLU A 49 -6.25 -0.87 -8.66
C GLU A 49 -7.71 -1.29 -8.84
N GLN A 50 -8.08 -1.72 -10.03
CA GLN A 50 -9.43 -2.16 -10.33
C GLN A 50 -9.93 -3.24 -9.36
N GLY A 51 -9.09 -4.23 -9.01
CA GLY A 51 -9.47 -5.29 -8.08
C GLY A 51 -9.83 -4.81 -6.66
N THR A 52 -9.27 -3.69 -6.21
CA THR A 52 -9.65 -3.06 -4.93
C THR A 52 -11.00 -2.31 -5.07
N VAL A 53 -11.20 -1.61 -6.18
CA VAL A 53 -12.47 -0.93 -6.48
C VAL A 53 -13.60 -1.95 -6.61
N ASP A 54 -13.37 -3.05 -7.33
CA ASP A 54 -14.32 -4.14 -7.50
C ASP A 54 -14.71 -4.75 -6.15
N LEU A 55 -13.74 -4.92 -5.24
CA LEU A 55 -14.03 -5.42 -3.89
C LEU A 55 -14.89 -4.44 -3.09
N MET A 56 -14.63 -3.13 -3.16
CA MET A 56 -15.50 -2.15 -2.49
C MET A 56 -16.91 -2.19 -3.06
N HIS A 57 -17.04 -2.37 -4.37
CA HIS A 57 -18.33 -2.54 -5.02
C HIS A 57 -19.04 -3.84 -4.58
N GLU A 58 -18.33 -4.99 -4.59
CA GLU A 58 -18.86 -6.27 -4.12
C GLU A 58 -19.38 -6.18 -2.68
N LEU A 59 -18.71 -5.42 -1.83
CA LEU A 59 -19.08 -5.19 -0.43
C LEU A 59 -20.21 -4.16 -0.25
N GLY A 60 -20.59 -3.42 -1.30
CA GLY A 60 -21.57 -2.34 -1.23
C GLY A 60 -21.05 -1.08 -0.53
N LEU A 61 -19.71 -0.90 -0.48
CA LEU A 61 -19.01 0.17 0.24
C LEU A 61 -18.46 1.26 -0.68
N ASP A 62 -18.92 1.30 -1.92
CA ASP A 62 -18.39 2.18 -2.97
C ASP A 62 -19.21 3.47 -3.19
N GLN A 63 -20.24 3.75 -2.39
CA GLN A 63 -21.12 4.90 -2.60
C GLN A 63 -20.37 6.25 -2.56
N ARG A 64 -19.51 6.45 -1.54
CA ARG A 64 -18.71 7.67 -1.42
C ARG A 64 -17.56 7.67 -2.41
N LEU A 65 -16.91 6.51 -2.62
CA LEU A 65 -15.87 6.33 -3.64
C LEU A 65 -16.34 6.80 -5.02
N ARG A 66 -17.52 6.36 -5.49
CA ARG A 66 -18.08 6.77 -6.80
C ARG A 66 -18.30 8.28 -6.94
N ARG A 67 -18.59 8.99 -5.85
CA ARG A 67 -18.84 10.44 -5.88
C ARG A 67 -17.57 11.27 -5.81
N GLU A 68 -16.56 10.78 -5.10
CA GLU A 68 -15.42 11.58 -4.65
C GLU A 68 -14.09 11.17 -5.28
N CYS A 69 -14.04 10.00 -5.93
CA CYS A 69 -12.82 9.56 -6.60
C CYS A 69 -12.52 10.41 -7.85
N MET A 70 -11.26 10.36 -8.26
CA MET A 70 -10.83 10.80 -9.58
C MET A 70 -10.32 9.59 -10.35
N ILE A 71 -10.46 9.61 -11.66
CA ILE A 71 -9.94 8.57 -12.54
C ILE A 71 -8.65 9.07 -13.16
N ASP A 72 -7.60 8.25 -13.11
CA ASP A 72 -6.38 8.44 -13.88
C ASP A 72 -6.36 7.40 -15.02
N GLU A 73 -6.46 7.90 -16.24
CA GLU A 73 -6.37 7.10 -17.46
C GLU A 73 -4.94 6.94 -17.95
N ALA A 74 -4.01 7.69 -17.37
CA ALA A 74 -2.63 7.69 -17.78
C ALA A 74 -1.68 8.07 -16.63
N ILE A 75 -0.41 7.85 -16.88
CA ILE A 75 0.69 8.51 -16.16
C ILE A 75 1.62 9.16 -17.16
N ASP A 76 2.22 10.26 -16.73
CA ASP A 76 3.29 10.93 -17.45
C ASP A 76 4.65 10.61 -16.85
N ILE A 77 5.64 10.37 -17.69
CA ILE A 77 7.03 10.15 -17.26
C ILE A 77 7.94 11.14 -17.98
N ARG A 78 8.61 11.98 -17.21
CA ARG A 78 9.61 12.97 -17.67
C ARG A 78 11.02 12.46 -17.41
N PHE A 79 11.92 12.60 -18.37
CA PHE A 79 13.32 12.21 -18.23
C PHE A 79 14.25 12.91 -19.21
N GLY A 80 15.55 12.80 -18.97
CA GLY A 80 16.56 13.47 -19.79
C GLY A 80 16.33 14.97 -19.84
N ASN A 81 16.44 15.57 -21.02
CA ASN A 81 16.29 17.02 -21.24
C ASN A 81 14.81 17.44 -21.41
N GLY A 82 13.93 16.97 -20.52
CA GLY A 82 12.51 17.33 -20.54
C GLY A 82 11.64 16.49 -21.49
N LYS A 83 12.14 15.35 -21.97
CA LYS A 83 11.33 14.41 -22.75
C LYS A 83 10.15 13.92 -21.90
N LEU A 84 8.93 14.08 -22.40
CA LEU A 84 7.68 13.65 -21.79
C LEU A 84 7.09 12.48 -22.57
N ILE A 85 6.77 11.40 -21.87
CA ILE A 85 6.06 10.27 -22.45
C ILE A 85 4.78 10.03 -21.67
N HIS A 86 3.68 10.00 -22.40
CA HIS A 86 2.34 9.69 -21.89
C HIS A 86 2.05 8.19 -22.04
N VAL A 87 1.73 7.51 -20.93
CA VAL A 87 1.37 6.09 -20.91
C VAL A 87 -0.13 5.98 -20.66
N HIS A 88 -0.89 5.91 -21.74
CA HIS A 88 -2.37 5.86 -21.70
C HIS A 88 -2.85 4.42 -21.47
N PHE A 89 -3.48 4.17 -20.32
CA PHE A 89 -3.86 2.83 -19.88
C PHE A 89 -4.98 2.21 -20.73
N PRO A 90 -6.11 2.89 -21.00
CA PRO A 90 -7.21 2.28 -21.74
C PRO A 90 -6.84 1.69 -23.09
N GLU A 91 -5.92 2.33 -23.82
CA GLU A 91 -5.43 1.84 -25.12
C GLU A 91 -4.54 0.61 -25.00
N LEU A 92 -3.83 0.48 -23.87
CA LEU A 92 -2.86 -0.58 -23.67
C LEU A 92 -3.46 -1.80 -22.98
N VAL A 93 -4.42 -1.60 -22.07
CA VAL A 93 -4.92 -2.64 -21.17
C VAL A 93 -6.45 -2.74 -21.18
N ALA A 94 -7.05 -2.74 -22.35
CA ALA A 94 -8.47 -3.04 -22.58
C ALA A 94 -9.43 -2.16 -21.75
N GLY A 95 -9.21 -0.84 -21.74
CA GLY A 95 -10.08 0.13 -21.06
C GLY A 95 -9.90 0.23 -19.55
N ARG A 96 -8.92 -0.49 -18.96
CA ARG A 96 -8.65 -0.42 -17.52
C ARG A 96 -7.99 0.89 -17.14
N VAL A 97 -8.30 1.36 -15.93
CA VAL A 97 -7.84 2.64 -15.36
C VAL A 97 -7.41 2.44 -13.92
N VAL A 98 -6.87 3.46 -13.29
CA VAL A 98 -6.70 3.49 -11.84
C VAL A 98 -7.63 4.54 -11.21
N THR A 99 -8.03 4.28 -10.00
CA THR A 99 -8.92 5.17 -9.25
C THR A 99 -8.14 5.87 -8.14
N ILE A 100 -8.20 7.19 -8.13
CA ILE A 100 -7.59 8.01 -7.08
C ILE A 100 -8.63 8.22 -5.98
N TYR A 101 -8.39 7.58 -4.85
CA TYR A 101 -9.21 7.72 -3.65
C TYR A 101 -8.33 7.46 -2.43
N GLY A 102 -8.22 8.44 -1.53
CA GLY A 102 -7.26 8.37 -0.42
C GLY A 102 -7.46 7.12 0.45
N GLN A 103 -6.37 6.46 0.82
CA GLN A 103 -6.45 5.28 1.70
C GLN A 103 -7.22 5.59 3.00
N GLN A 104 -7.05 6.78 3.57
CA GLN A 104 -7.80 7.22 4.76
C GLN A 104 -9.32 7.28 4.50
N GLU A 105 -9.74 7.60 3.29
CA GLU A 105 -11.15 7.63 2.92
C GLU A 105 -11.72 6.20 2.81
N VAL A 106 -10.95 5.28 2.22
CA VAL A 106 -11.28 3.85 2.21
C VAL A 106 -11.45 3.35 3.65
N VAL A 107 -10.51 3.68 4.53
CA VAL A 107 -10.55 3.26 5.95
C VAL A 107 -11.77 3.82 6.67
N LYS A 108 -12.11 5.10 6.47
CA LYS A 108 -13.31 5.72 7.03
C LYS A 108 -14.59 5.00 6.59
N ASP A 109 -14.70 4.67 5.30
CA ASP A 109 -15.85 3.95 4.75
C ASP A 109 -15.99 2.55 5.38
N LEU A 110 -14.88 1.82 5.47
CA LEU A 110 -14.85 0.48 6.06
C LEU A 110 -15.19 0.51 7.57
N ILE A 111 -14.65 1.46 8.33
CA ILE A 111 -14.96 1.61 9.76
C ILE A 111 -16.43 1.97 9.96
N ALA A 112 -16.95 2.95 9.22
CA ALA A 112 -18.32 3.38 9.33
C ALA A 112 -19.31 2.25 9.09
N ALA A 113 -19.06 1.43 8.05
CA ALA A 113 -19.89 0.28 7.72
C ALA A 113 -19.82 -0.79 8.82
N ARG A 114 -18.62 -1.12 9.34
CA ARG A 114 -18.48 -2.13 10.41
C ARG A 114 -19.21 -1.73 11.69
N ILE A 115 -19.18 -0.44 12.04
CA ILE A 115 -19.91 0.09 13.18
C ILE A 115 -21.42 0.01 12.94
N ALA A 116 -21.89 0.35 11.73
CA ALA A 116 -23.30 0.26 11.35
C ALA A 116 -23.82 -1.18 11.42
N ASP A 117 -23.00 -2.16 11.09
CA ASP A 117 -23.29 -3.60 11.19
C ASP A 117 -23.29 -4.12 12.65
N GLY A 118 -22.96 -3.27 13.63
CA GLY A 118 -22.82 -3.67 15.03
C GLY A 118 -21.64 -4.59 15.31
N ALA A 119 -20.69 -4.67 14.39
CA ALA A 119 -19.56 -5.59 14.48
C ALA A 119 -18.44 -5.03 15.37
N PRO A 120 -17.78 -5.86 16.19
CA PRO A 120 -16.81 -5.42 17.16
C PRO A 120 -15.50 -4.96 16.54
N ILE A 121 -15.21 -3.65 16.61
CA ILE A 121 -13.88 -3.07 16.47
C ILE A 121 -13.48 -2.51 17.83
N GLN A 122 -12.39 -3.02 18.38
CA GLN A 122 -11.83 -2.56 19.65
C GLN A 122 -10.68 -1.61 19.35
N PHE A 123 -10.94 -0.30 19.38
CA PHE A 123 -9.88 0.71 19.33
C PHE A 123 -9.22 0.86 20.70
N GLU A 124 -7.98 1.36 20.70
CA GLU A 124 -7.15 1.51 21.90
C GLU A 124 -6.98 0.17 22.66
N ALA A 125 -6.99 -0.92 21.89
CA ALA A 125 -6.80 -2.29 22.34
C ALA A 125 -5.43 -2.80 21.85
N GLU A 126 -4.38 -2.47 22.59
CA GLU A 126 -3.00 -2.80 22.26
C GLU A 126 -2.71 -4.27 22.55
N VAL A 127 -2.50 -5.06 21.49
CA VAL A 127 -2.07 -6.46 21.66
C VAL A 127 -0.65 -6.49 22.18
N THR A 128 -0.46 -7.24 23.28
CA THR A 128 0.83 -7.34 23.99
C THR A 128 1.50 -8.70 23.82
N ALA A 129 0.72 -9.77 23.61
CA ALA A 129 1.26 -11.09 23.38
C ALA A 129 0.28 -11.98 22.57
N LEU A 130 0.86 -12.91 21.82
CA LEU A 130 0.19 -13.99 21.12
C LEU A 130 0.76 -15.31 21.63
N GLU A 131 -0.08 -16.20 22.15
CA GLU A 131 0.34 -17.43 22.78
C GLU A 131 -0.37 -18.63 22.13
N GLY A 132 0.32 -19.78 22.08
CA GLY A 132 -0.26 -21.03 21.60
C GLY A 132 -0.62 -21.02 20.11
N LEU A 133 0.15 -20.34 19.28
CA LEU A 133 -0.12 -20.22 17.84
C LEU A 133 -0.13 -21.55 17.08
N GLU A 134 0.50 -22.59 17.63
CA GLU A 134 0.49 -23.96 17.08
C GLU A 134 -0.70 -24.79 17.56
N ASN A 135 -1.42 -24.32 18.58
CA ASN A 135 -2.59 -24.98 19.14
C ASN A 135 -3.86 -24.62 18.36
N ASP A 136 -4.92 -25.42 18.53
CA ASP A 136 -6.22 -25.15 17.91
C ASP A 136 -6.91 -23.88 18.42
N ARG A 137 -6.49 -23.37 19.58
CA ARG A 137 -7.04 -22.16 20.23
C ARG A 137 -5.95 -21.22 20.72
N PRO A 138 -5.37 -20.41 19.84
CA PRO A 138 -4.48 -19.33 20.24
C PRO A 138 -5.14 -18.37 21.23
N THR A 139 -4.30 -17.78 22.08
CA THR A 139 -4.69 -16.79 23.07
C THR A 139 -4.00 -15.46 22.76
N ILE A 140 -4.77 -14.37 22.74
CA ILE A 140 -4.30 -13.01 22.52
C ILE A 140 -4.46 -12.26 23.83
N ARG A 141 -3.35 -11.67 24.31
CA ARG A 141 -3.38 -10.70 25.41
C ARG A 141 -3.35 -9.30 24.83
N TYR A 142 -4.21 -8.44 25.33
CA TYR A 142 -4.24 -7.04 24.93
C TYR A 142 -4.59 -6.16 26.12
N ARG A 143 -4.12 -4.90 26.05
CA ARG A 143 -4.40 -3.87 27.05
C ARG A 143 -5.42 -2.89 26.49
N LYS A 144 -6.44 -2.60 27.27
CA LYS A 144 -7.44 -1.58 26.97
C LYS A 144 -7.86 -0.88 28.27
N ASP A 145 -7.97 0.43 28.23
CA ASP A 145 -8.35 1.25 29.40
C ASP A 145 -7.49 0.94 30.65
N GLY A 146 -6.17 0.70 30.44
CA GLY A 146 -5.23 0.34 31.51
C GLY A 146 -5.38 -1.08 32.05
N THR A 147 -6.34 -1.87 31.58
CA THR A 147 -6.61 -3.23 32.04
C THR A 147 -6.15 -4.27 31.01
N GLU A 148 -5.61 -5.38 31.48
CA GLU A 148 -5.28 -6.53 30.64
C GLU A 148 -6.52 -7.38 30.38
N HIS A 149 -6.67 -7.78 29.12
CA HIS A 149 -7.75 -8.63 28.65
C HIS A 149 -7.19 -9.83 27.88
N THR A 150 -8.01 -10.87 27.80
CA THR A 150 -7.68 -12.09 27.05
C THR A 150 -8.79 -12.41 26.05
N LEU A 151 -8.40 -12.68 24.81
CA LEU A 151 -9.25 -13.16 23.73
C LEU A 151 -8.70 -14.49 23.21
N THR A 152 -9.52 -15.54 23.20
CA THR A 152 -9.20 -16.80 22.52
C THR A 152 -9.83 -16.82 21.14
N CYS A 153 -9.20 -17.48 20.18
CA CYS A 153 -9.73 -17.59 18.82
C CYS A 153 -9.29 -18.91 18.17
N ASP A 154 -9.86 -19.23 17.01
CA ASP A 154 -9.42 -20.37 16.21
C ASP A 154 -8.29 -19.98 15.26
N ILE A 155 -8.32 -18.73 14.75
CA ILE A 155 -7.33 -18.18 13.79
C ILE A 155 -6.97 -16.74 14.20
N VAL A 156 -5.70 -16.39 14.01
CA VAL A 156 -5.17 -15.02 14.14
C VAL A 156 -4.80 -14.48 12.76
N ALA A 157 -5.34 -13.32 12.40
CA ALA A 157 -4.94 -12.58 11.21
C ALA A 157 -4.09 -11.35 11.62
N GLY A 158 -2.80 -11.41 11.38
CA GLY A 158 -1.84 -10.32 11.63
C GLY A 158 -1.89 -9.29 10.51
N CYS A 159 -2.64 -8.21 10.74
CA CYS A 159 -2.81 -7.06 9.84
C CYS A 159 -2.26 -5.76 10.47
N ASP A 160 -1.32 -5.89 11.40
CA ASP A 160 -0.84 -4.86 12.33
C ASP A 160 0.34 -4.04 11.81
N GLY A 161 0.63 -4.21 10.51
CA GLY A 161 1.66 -3.43 9.83
C GLY A 161 3.09 -3.87 10.14
N PHE A 162 4.05 -3.12 9.62
CA PHE A 162 5.47 -3.50 9.70
C PHE A 162 6.01 -3.57 11.13
N HIS A 163 5.55 -2.68 12.00
CA HIS A 163 5.98 -2.59 13.40
C HIS A 163 5.03 -3.27 14.39
N GLY A 164 4.14 -4.12 13.88
CA GLY A 164 3.20 -4.87 14.69
C GLY A 164 3.85 -6.01 15.48
N VAL A 165 3.06 -6.63 16.36
CA VAL A 165 3.50 -7.71 17.25
C VAL A 165 3.36 -9.10 16.63
N CYS A 166 2.57 -9.23 15.54
CA CYS A 166 2.25 -10.55 14.98
C CYS A 166 3.48 -11.23 14.36
N ARG A 167 4.25 -10.52 13.52
CA ARG A 167 5.45 -11.09 12.91
C ARG A 167 6.51 -11.47 13.96
N PRO A 168 6.86 -10.62 14.96
CA PRO A 168 7.80 -10.98 16.02
C PRO A 168 7.34 -12.14 16.93
N ALA A 169 6.04 -12.47 16.95
CA ALA A 169 5.53 -13.61 17.70
C ALA A 169 5.85 -14.97 17.05
N ILE A 170 6.33 -14.96 15.81
CA ILE A 170 6.79 -16.16 15.12
C ILE A 170 8.21 -16.49 15.60
N PRO A 171 8.49 -17.74 16.02
CA PRO A 171 9.80 -18.12 16.54
C PRO A 171 10.94 -17.88 15.57
N ASP A 172 12.12 -17.59 16.11
CA ASP A 172 13.34 -17.45 15.34
C ASP A 172 13.63 -18.69 14.47
N GLY A 173 14.11 -18.48 13.26
CA GLY A 173 14.44 -19.54 12.32
C GLY A 173 13.26 -20.06 11.48
N VAL A 174 12.00 -19.68 11.79
CA VAL A 174 10.83 -20.02 10.97
C VAL A 174 10.70 -19.12 9.76
N LEU A 175 10.90 -17.81 9.95
CA LEU A 175 10.81 -16.83 8.86
C LEU A 175 12.17 -16.62 8.18
N THR A 176 12.15 -16.59 6.86
CA THR A 176 13.18 -15.93 6.06
C THR A 176 12.70 -14.52 5.74
N THR A 177 13.48 -13.51 6.08
CA THR A 177 13.18 -12.12 5.76
C THR A 177 14.10 -11.62 4.66
N TYR A 178 13.51 -11.00 3.65
CA TYR A 178 14.19 -10.31 2.57
C TYR A 178 13.98 -8.82 2.79
N ASP A 179 15.07 -8.09 3.01
CA ASP A 179 15.01 -6.67 3.37
C ASP A 179 16.02 -5.88 2.56
N HIS A 180 15.54 -4.84 1.90
CA HIS A 180 16.38 -3.93 1.16
C HIS A 180 15.94 -2.48 1.38
N VAL A 181 16.84 -1.67 1.91
CA VAL A 181 16.65 -0.23 2.08
C VAL A 181 17.40 0.47 0.96
N PHE A 182 16.69 1.29 0.19
CA PHE A 182 17.30 2.07 -0.88
C PHE A 182 18.13 3.23 -0.29
N PRO A 183 19.20 3.68 -1.00
CA PRO A 183 20.09 4.75 -0.53
C PRO A 183 19.48 6.15 -0.64
N PHE A 184 18.15 6.25 -0.55
CA PHE A 184 17.40 7.50 -0.61
C PHE A 184 16.05 7.38 0.09
N GLY A 185 15.49 8.54 0.44
CA GLY A 185 14.15 8.72 0.93
C GLY A 185 13.32 9.63 0.02
N TRP A 186 12.04 9.72 0.32
CA TRP A 186 11.10 10.63 -0.30
C TRP A 186 10.69 11.71 0.70
N LEU A 187 11.04 12.96 0.43
CA LEU A 187 10.42 14.10 1.08
C LEU A 187 9.09 14.36 0.39
N GLY A 188 8.01 14.08 1.11
CA GLY A 188 6.65 14.23 0.62
C GLY A 188 5.92 15.39 1.27
N ILE A 189 5.09 16.08 0.51
CA ILE A 189 4.19 17.14 0.99
C ILE A 189 2.74 16.87 0.59
N LEU A 190 1.82 17.44 1.37
CA LEU A 190 0.44 17.71 0.93
C LEU A 190 0.24 19.21 0.89
N SER A 191 -0.33 19.71 -0.20
CA SER A 191 -0.59 21.13 -0.41
C SER A 191 -2.03 21.41 -0.82
N GLU A 192 -2.54 22.55 -0.39
CA GLU A 192 -3.82 23.10 -0.84
C GLU A 192 -3.64 23.72 -2.23
N SER A 193 -3.49 22.88 -3.23
CA SER A 193 -3.33 23.26 -4.63
C SER A 193 -4.05 22.30 -5.55
N PRO A 194 -4.58 22.77 -6.69
CA PRO A 194 -5.15 21.88 -7.67
C PRO A 194 -4.06 20.95 -8.23
N PRO A 195 -4.39 19.67 -8.51
CA PRO A 195 -3.43 18.75 -9.10
C PRO A 195 -3.12 19.10 -10.55
N ILE A 196 -1.95 18.70 -11.01
CA ILE A 196 -1.62 18.65 -12.43
C ILE A 196 -2.56 17.67 -13.16
N ARG A 197 -2.58 17.75 -14.49
CA ARG A 197 -3.50 16.97 -15.31
C ARG A 197 -3.40 15.46 -15.08
N GLU A 198 -2.19 14.92 -15.10
CA GLU A 198 -1.92 13.49 -14.93
C GLU A 198 -0.90 13.29 -13.80
N THR A 199 -0.96 12.13 -13.14
CA THR A 199 0.11 11.74 -12.22
C THR A 199 1.43 11.68 -12.97
N THR A 200 2.39 12.53 -12.61
CA THR A 200 3.65 12.72 -13.35
C THR A 200 4.85 12.32 -12.51
N TYR A 201 5.65 11.42 -13.05
CA TYR A 201 6.94 11.00 -12.53
C TYR A 201 8.06 11.73 -13.28
N ALA A 202 9.11 12.10 -12.58
CA ALA A 202 10.30 12.68 -13.21
C ALA A 202 11.58 11.94 -12.78
N ASN A 203 12.37 11.51 -13.77
CA ASN A 203 13.75 11.10 -13.58
C ASN A 203 14.65 12.28 -14.00
N HIS A 204 15.22 12.95 -13.02
CA HIS A 204 16.07 14.14 -13.22
C HIS A 204 17.46 13.91 -12.63
N ASP A 205 18.49 14.64 -13.10
CA ASP A 205 19.87 14.51 -12.59
C ASP A 205 20.01 14.89 -11.11
N ARG A 206 19.12 15.76 -10.61
CA ARG A 206 19.03 16.11 -9.18
C ARG A 206 18.22 15.10 -8.35
N GLY A 207 17.70 14.03 -8.97
CA GLY A 207 16.92 12.99 -8.31
C GLY A 207 15.47 12.95 -8.79
N PHE A 208 14.77 11.92 -8.36
CA PHE A 208 13.38 11.68 -8.65
C PHE A 208 12.44 12.79 -8.14
N ALA A 209 11.35 13.03 -8.85
CA ALA A 209 10.20 13.75 -8.34
C ALA A 209 8.88 13.12 -8.80
N LEU A 210 7.81 13.39 -8.06
CA LEU A 210 6.46 12.91 -8.35
C LEU A 210 5.43 13.98 -8.00
N CYS A 211 4.55 14.27 -8.95
CA CYS A 211 3.32 15.02 -8.73
C CYS A 211 2.14 14.05 -8.83
N SER A 212 1.35 13.93 -7.78
CA SER A 212 0.19 13.03 -7.74
C SER A 212 -1.05 13.73 -7.23
N ARG A 213 -2.19 13.26 -7.72
CA ARG A 213 -3.51 13.78 -7.42
C ARG A 213 -4.02 13.23 -6.08
N ARG A 214 -4.79 14.03 -5.33
CA ARG A 214 -5.49 13.59 -4.10
C ARG A 214 -6.96 13.92 -4.11
N SER A 215 -7.28 15.15 -4.48
CA SER A 215 -8.63 15.66 -4.69
C SER A 215 -8.53 16.82 -5.68
N PRO A 216 -9.65 17.39 -6.14
CA PRO A 216 -9.61 18.58 -7.00
C PRO A 216 -8.91 19.80 -6.36
N LYS A 217 -8.67 19.79 -5.05
CA LYS A 217 -8.10 20.92 -4.29
C LYS A 217 -6.81 20.58 -3.55
N ILE A 218 -6.40 19.30 -3.54
CA ILE A 218 -5.24 18.83 -2.79
C ILE A 218 -4.36 18.01 -3.70
N SER A 219 -3.08 18.37 -3.72
CA SER A 219 -2.03 17.65 -4.41
C SER A 219 -1.04 17.04 -3.44
N ARG A 220 -0.43 15.96 -3.85
CA ARG A 220 0.69 15.34 -3.13
C ARG A 220 1.90 15.28 -4.02
N HIS A 221 3.00 15.83 -3.52
CA HIS A 221 4.25 15.91 -4.25
C HIS A 221 5.38 15.25 -3.46
N TYR A 222 6.36 14.74 -4.19
CA TYR A 222 7.54 14.12 -3.60
C TYR A 222 8.78 14.54 -4.37
N VAL A 223 9.88 14.69 -3.63
CA VAL A 223 11.23 14.79 -4.17
C VAL A 223 12.14 13.80 -3.46
N GLN A 224 13.05 13.21 -4.23
CA GLN A 224 14.08 12.32 -3.67
C GLN A 224 15.05 13.13 -2.81
N VAL A 225 15.37 12.59 -1.64
CA VAL A 225 16.33 13.16 -0.67
C VAL A 225 17.23 12.06 -0.12
N ALA A 226 18.23 12.40 0.67
CA ALA A 226 18.99 11.43 1.43
C ALA A 226 18.07 10.64 2.39
N PRO A 227 18.39 9.38 2.74
CA PRO A 227 17.48 8.53 3.53
C PRO A 227 17.30 9.04 4.97
N ASP A 228 18.26 9.78 5.50
CA ASP A 228 18.33 10.39 6.83
C ASP A 228 18.04 11.90 6.83
N GLU A 229 17.52 12.44 5.71
CA GLU A 229 17.18 13.87 5.60
C GLU A 229 16.05 14.25 6.58
N ASP A 230 16.19 15.41 7.22
CA ASP A 230 15.15 15.97 8.07
C ASP A 230 14.27 16.94 7.27
N ALA A 231 12.97 16.69 7.29
CA ALA A 231 11.99 17.55 6.64
C ALA A 231 12.00 18.99 7.17
N ALA A 232 12.47 19.22 8.41
CA ALA A 232 12.60 20.55 8.99
C ALA A 232 13.68 21.42 8.30
N ASN A 233 14.65 20.79 7.64
CA ASN A 233 15.69 21.50 6.86
C ASN A 233 15.18 22.02 5.52
N TRP A 234 13.93 21.75 5.17
CA TRP A 234 13.33 22.13 3.91
C TRP A 234 12.25 23.20 4.11
N SER A 235 12.56 24.45 3.77
CA SER A 235 11.50 25.47 3.63
C SER A 235 10.54 25.11 2.51
N ASP A 236 9.34 25.67 2.55
CA ASP A 236 8.34 25.47 1.50
C ASP A 236 8.86 25.95 0.15
N ASP A 237 9.50 27.12 0.11
CA ASP A 237 10.12 27.68 -1.11
C ASP A 237 11.21 26.74 -1.67
N ARG A 238 12.06 26.15 -0.80
CA ARG A 238 13.07 25.18 -1.25
C ARG A 238 12.40 23.96 -1.88
N PHE A 239 11.34 23.44 -1.27
CA PHE A 239 10.61 22.29 -1.81
C PHE A 239 10.02 22.61 -3.19
N TRP A 240 9.30 23.73 -3.33
CA TRP A 240 8.68 24.13 -4.58
C TRP A 240 9.71 24.37 -5.68
N ASN A 241 10.81 25.06 -5.37
CA ASN A 241 11.91 25.27 -6.32
C ASN A 241 12.50 23.96 -6.84
N GLU A 242 12.77 23.00 -5.93
CA GLU A 242 13.28 21.68 -6.32
C GLU A 242 12.26 20.89 -7.15
N LEU A 243 11.00 20.97 -6.82
CA LEU A 243 9.94 20.29 -7.56
C LEU A 243 9.84 20.83 -9.00
N HIS A 244 9.78 22.15 -9.19
CA HIS A 244 9.73 22.79 -10.51
C HIS A 244 10.97 22.43 -11.35
N VAL A 245 12.16 22.47 -10.76
CA VAL A 245 13.40 22.11 -11.46
C VAL A 245 13.35 20.66 -11.92
N ARG A 246 12.98 19.71 -11.03
CA ARG A 246 12.97 18.29 -11.39
C ARG A 246 11.86 17.90 -12.34
N MET A 247 10.76 18.66 -12.34
CA MET A 247 9.64 18.47 -13.27
C MET A 247 9.86 19.18 -14.61
N ASN A 248 10.97 19.92 -14.80
CA ASN A 248 11.20 20.77 -15.98
C ASN A 248 10.06 21.78 -16.22
N ASP A 249 9.43 22.26 -15.17
CA ASP A 249 8.40 23.30 -15.20
C ASP A 249 9.07 24.67 -15.08
N GLY A 250 9.82 25.05 -16.12
CA GLY A 250 10.69 26.23 -16.11
C GLY A 250 9.94 27.56 -16.07
N ASP A 251 8.76 27.62 -16.67
CA ASP A 251 7.86 28.78 -16.64
C ASP A 251 6.86 28.75 -15.48
N ARG A 252 6.88 27.69 -14.67
CA ARG A 252 6.00 27.44 -13.52
C ARG A 252 4.50 27.50 -13.87
N SER A 253 4.15 27.06 -15.06
CA SER A 253 2.77 27.11 -15.55
C SER A 253 1.96 25.85 -15.26
N GLU A 254 2.62 24.72 -15.01
CA GLU A 254 1.93 23.44 -14.82
C GLU A 254 1.64 23.10 -13.35
N ILE A 255 2.56 23.44 -12.44
CA ILE A 255 2.46 23.12 -11.02
C ILE A 255 2.03 24.37 -10.26
N VAL A 256 0.84 24.32 -9.69
CA VAL A 256 0.32 25.40 -8.85
C VAL A 256 0.83 25.22 -7.43
N GLU A 257 1.61 26.16 -6.94
CA GLU A 257 2.04 26.20 -5.54
C GLU A 257 0.86 26.52 -4.63
N GLY A 258 0.82 25.92 -3.45
CA GLY A 258 -0.21 26.15 -2.43
C GLY A 258 0.33 25.96 -1.03
N ARG A 259 -0.48 26.29 -0.04
CA ARG A 259 -0.10 26.12 1.36
C ARG A 259 0.21 24.65 1.68
N ILE A 260 1.43 24.38 2.12
CA ILE A 260 1.83 23.05 2.59
C ILE A 260 1.29 22.86 4.02
N PHE A 261 0.50 21.82 4.24
CA PHE A 261 -0.06 21.51 5.54
C PHE A 261 0.45 20.19 6.13
N GLN A 262 1.15 19.38 5.34
CA GLN A 262 1.84 18.19 5.81
C GLN A 262 3.17 18.05 5.05
N LYS A 263 4.24 17.72 5.77
CA LYS A 263 5.57 17.48 5.24
C LYS A 263 6.24 16.36 6.03
N GLY A 264 6.97 15.47 5.36
CA GLY A 264 7.72 14.41 6.04
C GLY A 264 8.59 13.59 5.08
N VAL A 265 9.62 12.97 5.62
CA VAL A 265 10.49 12.05 4.89
C VAL A 265 10.08 10.60 5.16
N THR A 266 10.06 9.81 4.10
CA THR A 266 9.78 8.37 4.17
C THR A 266 10.93 7.62 3.51
N PRO A 267 11.63 6.73 4.21
CA PRO A 267 12.61 5.84 3.61
C PRO A 267 11.96 4.94 2.54
N VAL A 268 12.68 4.69 1.45
CA VAL A 268 12.23 3.74 0.43
C VAL A 268 12.79 2.37 0.75
N ARG A 269 11.90 1.38 0.84
CA ARG A 269 12.24 0.02 1.29
C ARG A 269 11.43 -1.03 0.56
N ALA A 270 12.04 -2.19 0.34
CA ALA A 270 11.37 -3.43 -0.02
C ALA A 270 11.59 -4.45 1.12
N PHE A 271 10.54 -5.12 1.55
CA PHE A 271 10.60 -6.14 2.59
C PHE A 271 9.62 -7.26 2.29
N VAL A 272 10.03 -8.51 2.51
CA VAL A 272 9.16 -9.70 2.43
C VAL A 272 9.53 -10.64 3.56
N ALA A 273 8.54 -11.14 4.29
CA ALA A 273 8.65 -12.23 5.25
C ALA A 273 8.03 -13.50 4.66
N ALA A 274 8.75 -14.60 4.66
CA ALA A 274 8.29 -15.89 4.15
C ALA A 274 8.67 -17.02 5.14
N PRO A 275 7.73 -17.93 5.45
CA PRO A 275 6.34 -17.97 5.00
C PRO A 275 5.46 -16.88 5.64
N MET A 276 4.30 -16.57 5.03
CA MET A 276 3.33 -15.62 5.58
C MET A 276 2.37 -16.29 6.59
N ARG A 277 2.76 -17.44 7.14
CA ARG A 277 1.97 -18.22 8.09
C ARG A 277 2.85 -18.94 9.10
N TYR A 278 2.37 -19.02 10.34
CA TYR A 278 2.90 -19.90 11.38
C TYR A 278 1.76 -20.45 12.25
N GLY A 279 1.55 -21.78 12.24
CA GLY A 279 0.44 -22.40 12.94
C GLY A 279 -0.92 -21.79 12.55
N ARG A 280 -1.57 -21.16 13.52
CA ARG A 280 -2.85 -20.47 13.36
C ARG A 280 -2.72 -18.96 13.08
N LEU A 281 -1.52 -18.44 12.98
CA LEU A 281 -1.24 -17.04 12.62
C LEU A 281 -1.00 -16.89 11.11
N PHE A 282 -1.70 -15.93 10.48
CA PHE A 282 -1.57 -15.55 9.09
C PHE A 282 -1.23 -14.07 9.00
N LEU A 283 -0.13 -13.73 8.33
CA LEU A 283 0.30 -12.34 8.10
C LEU A 283 -0.27 -11.81 6.80
N ALA A 284 -0.75 -10.56 6.78
CA ALA A 284 -1.25 -9.89 5.58
C ALA A 284 -0.83 -8.41 5.56
N GLY A 285 -0.64 -7.87 4.36
CA GLY A 285 -0.23 -6.48 4.14
C GLY A 285 1.16 -6.19 4.71
N ASP A 286 1.34 -4.98 5.28
CA ASP A 286 2.65 -4.53 5.77
C ASP A 286 3.22 -5.40 6.92
N ALA A 287 2.43 -6.25 7.54
CA ALA A 287 2.93 -7.26 8.49
C ALA A 287 3.80 -8.32 7.80
N ALA A 288 3.51 -8.65 6.54
CA ALA A 288 4.21 -9.63 5.73
C ALA A 288 5.17 -9.01 4.71
N HIS A 289 4.82 -7.89 4.11
CA HIS A 289 5.61 -7.29 3.03
C HIS A 289 5.45 -5.78 2.93
N ILE A 290 6.52 -5.10 2.54
CA ILE A 290 6.54 -3.70 2.12
C ILE A 290 7.08 -3.63 0.70
N VAL A 291 6.47 -2.82 -0.13
CA VAL A 291 6.95 -2.54 -1.49
C VAL A 291 7.35 -1.08 -1.62
N PRO A 292 8.38 -0.76 -2.43
CA PRO A 292 8.70 0.62 -2.73
C PRO A 292 7.47 1.40 -3.20
N PRO A 293 7.26 2.62 -2.73
CA PRO A 293 6.03 3.38 -2.99
C PRO A 293 5.87 3.80 -4.46
N THR A 294 6.94 3.72 -5.26
CA THR A 294 6.97 4.12 -6.67
C THR A 294 5.91 3.44 -7.53
N GLY A 295 5.56 2.20 -7.21
CA GLY A 295 4.52 1.45 -7.93
C GLY A 295 3.09 1.69 -7.42
N ALA A 296 2.91 2.40 -6.30
CA ALA A 296 1.61 2.60 -5.63
C ALA A 296 0.86 1.29 -5.30
N LYS A 297 1.57 0.24 -4.86
CA LYS A 297 1.06 -1.14 -4.76
C LYS A 297 0.65 -1.62 -3.36
N GLY A 298 1.13 -0.98 -2.29
CA GLY A 298 1.03 -1.54 -0.93
C GLY A 298 -0.40 -1.88 -0.48
N LEU A 299 -1.35 -0.93 -0.62
CA LEU A 299 -2.74 -1.17 -0.25
C LEU A 299 -3.38 -2.29 -1.11
N ASN A 300 -3.18 -2.23 -2.43
CA ASN A 300 -3.77 -3.17 -3.37
C ASN A 300 -3.24 -4.61 -3.15
N LEU A 301 -1.96 -4.73 -2.80
CA LEU A 301 -1.35 -6.02 -2.46
C LEU A 301 -1.92 -6.57 -1.15
N ALA A 302 -2.09 -5.72 -0.13
CA ALA A 302 -2.74 -6.10 1.12
C ALA A 302 -4.19 -6.57 0.91
N VAL A 303 -4.93 -5.93 0.00
CA VAL A 303 -6.29 -6.37 -0.39
C VAL A 303 -6.26 -7.73 -1.07
N ALA A 304 -5.27 -7.99 -1.93
CA ALA A 304 -5.10 -9.30 -2.55
C ALA A 304 -4.87 -10.41 -1.51
N ASP A 305 -3.98 -10.17 -0.53
CA ASP A 305 -3.73 -11.14 0.55
C ASP A 305 -5.02 -11.50 1.30
N VAL A 306 -5.78 -10.48 1.71
CA VAL A 306 -6.97 -10.73 2.52
C VAL A 306 -8.11 -11.35 1.73
N ARG A 307 -8.17 -11.18 0.40
CA ARG A 307 -9.10 -11.95 -0.45
C ARG A 307 -8.76 -13.44 -0.45
N VAL A 308 -7.47 -13.78 -0.57
CA VAL A 308 -7.00 -15.17 -0.50
C VAL A 308 -7.29 -15.73 0.89
N LEU A 309 -6.95 -15.00 1.95
CA LEU A 309 -7.17 -15.44 3.33
C LEU A 309 -8.66 -15.65 3.63
N ALA A 310 -9.52 -14.72 3.22
CA ALA A 310 -10.97 -14.83 3.46
C ALA A 310 -11.57 -16.06 2.78
N ARG A 311 -11.19 -16.36 1.53
CA ARG A 311 -11.63 -17.60 0.82
C ARG A 311 -11.16 -18.86 1.56
N ALA A 312 -9.90 -18.86 2.03
CA ALA A 312 -9.34 -19.99 2.77
C ALA A 312 -10.06 -20.20 4.11
N LEU A 313 -10.35 -19.11 4.85
CA LEU A 313 -11.09 -19.14 6.09
C LEU A 313 -12.54 -19.59 5.88
N THR A 314 -13.19 -19.14 4.81
CA THR A 314 -14.55 -19.59 4.47
C THR A 314 -14.60 -21.09 4.22
N GLN A 315 -13.64 -21.64 3.47
CA GLN A 315 -13.55 -23.09 3.26
C GLN A 315 -13.29 -23.83 4.57
N PHE A 316 -12.41 -23.33 5.41
CA PHE A 316 -12.09 -23.94 6.70
C PHE A 316 -13.31 -23.97 7.64
N PHE A 317 -13.99 -22.85 7.85
CA PHE A 317 -15.10 -22.78 8.80
C PHE A 317 -16.38 -23.44 8.29
N ARG A 318 -16.60 -23.55 6.98
CA ARG A 318 -17.77 -24.22 6.39
C ARG A 318 -17.55 -25.70 6.13
N GLY A 319 -16.35 -26.09 5.74
CA GLY A 319 -16.05 -27.45 5.29
C GLY A 319 -14.97 -28.19 6.08
N GLY A 320 -14.33 -27.55 7.07
CA GLY A 320 -13.26 -28.15 7.87
C GLY A 320 -11.93 -28.36 7.13
N SER A 321 -11.81 -27.94 5.86
CA SER A 321 -10.60 -28.16 5.07
C SER A 321 -9.52 -27.13 5.36
N MET A 322 -8.33 -27.59 5.68
CA MET A 322 -7.12 -26.78 5.87
C MET A 322 -6.38 -26.47 4.55
N GLU A 323 -6.74 -27.14 3.46
CA GLU A 323 -5.96 -27.10 2.20
C GLU A 323 -5.61 -25.71 1.73
N ARG A 324 -6.59 -24.78 1.64
CA ARG A 324 -6.32 -23.39 1.21
C ARG A 324 -5.54 -22.60 2.25
N LEU A 325 -5.76 -22.86 3.54
CA LEU A 325 -4.96 -22.25 4.61
C LEU A 325 -3.51 -22.72 4.54
N ASP A 326 -3.27 -24.00 4.25
CA ASP A 326 -1.91 -24.54 4.09
C ASP A 326 -1.20 -23.93 2.89
N ARG A 327 -1.91 -23.64 1.81
CA ARG A 327 -1.37 -23.01 0.59
C ARG A 327 -1.36 -21.49 0.62
N TYR A 328 -1.89 -20.84 1.67
CA TYR A 328 -2.01 -19.37 1.75
C TYR A 328 -0.72 -18.64 1.44
N SER A 329 0.36 -19.03 2.13
CA SER A 329 1.67 -18.41 1.98
C SER A 329 2.18 -18.48 0.54
N ASP A 330 2.15 -19.67 -0.06
CA ASP A 330 2.65 -19.88 -1.43
C ASP A 330 1.81 -19.10 -2.46
N THR A 331 0.50 -19.08 -2.27
CA THR A 331 -0.42 -18.33 -3.13
C THR A 331 -0.15 -16.83 -3.07
N CYS A 332 -0.06 -16.25 -1.87
CA CYS A 332 0.24 -14.82 -1.71
C CYS A 332 1.64 -14.46 -2.19
N LEU A 333 2.66 -15.24 -1.85
CA LEU A 333 4.06 -14.95 -2.20
C LEU A 333 4.30 -14.92 -3.71
N ARG A 334 3.60 -15.72 -4.53
CA ARG A 334 3.69 -15.63 -6.00
C ARG A 334 3.32 -14.22 -6.50
N ARG A 335 2.25 -13.62 -5.94
CA ARG A 335 1.84 -12.25 -6.28
C ARG A 335 2.78 -11.23 -5.65
N VAL A 336 3.14 -11.39 -4.38
CA VAL A 336 4.06 -10.50 -3.66
C VAL A 336 5.34 -10.29 -4.48
N TRP A 337 5.99 -11.35 -4.95
CA TRP A 337 7.21 -11.23 -5.74
C TRP A 337 7.02 -10.54 -7.09
N LYS A 338 5.89 -10.74 -7.76
CA LYS A 338 5.57 -10.00 -9.01
C LYS A 338 5.44 -8.50 -8.73
N VAL A 339 4.78 -8.13 -7.64
CA VAL A 339 4.56 -6.73 -7.25
C VAL A 339 5.84 -6.08 -6.72
N VAL A 340 6.64 -6.80 -5.91
CA VAL A 340 7.96 -6.35 -5.47
C VAL A 340 8.86 -6.09 -6.68
N ARG A 341 8.94 -7.05 -7.64
CA ARG A 341 9.68 -6.89 -8.89
C ARG A 341 9.28 -5.61 -9.64
N TYR A 342 7.98 -5.37 -9.80
CA TYR A 342 7.50 -4.18 -10.50
C TYR A 342 7.84 -2.89 -9.76
N SER A 343 7.60 -2.84 -8.44
CA SER A 343 7.92 -1.67 -7.63
C SER A 343 9.43 -1.40 -7.59
N TRP A 344 10.24 -2.45 -7.52
CA TRP A 344 11.70 -2.37 -7.65
C TRP A 344 12.12 -1.82 -9.02
N PHE A 345 11.56 -2.37 -10.09
CA PHE A 345 11.82 -1.94 -11.46
C PHE A 345 11.52 -0.43 -11.64
N MET A 346 10.34 0.04 -11.23
CA MET A 346 9.99 1.46 -11.31
C MET A 346 10.91 2.32 -10.43
N THR A 347 11.31 1.83 -9.26
CA THR A 347 12.24 2.55 -8.37
C THR A 347 13.62 2.66 -9.01
N SER A 348 14.17 1.57 -9.55
CA SER A 348 15.47 1.56 -10.22
C SER A 348 15.49 2.41 -11.48
N LEU A 349 14.36 2.45 -12.19
CA LEU A 349 14.23 3.20 -13.43
C LEU A 349 14.13 4.72 -13.22
N LEU A 350 13.46 5.15 -12.15
CA LEU A 350 13.08 6.55 -11.97
C LEU A 350 13.98 7.33 -11.00
N HIS A 351 14.71 6.66 -10.11
CA HIS A 351 15.52 7.35 -9.09
C HIS A 351 16.98 7.54 -9.52
N ARG A 352 17.60 8.55 -8.96
CA ARG A 352 19.05 8.78 -9.06
C ARG A 352 19.76 8.04 -7.94
N PHE A 353 20.63 7.11 -8.27
CA PHE A 353 21.44 6.37 -7.30
C PHE A 353 22.78 7.10 -7.12
N PRO A 354 23.18 7.42 -5.88
CA PRO A 354 24.41 8.16 -5.62
C PRO A 354 25.67 7.44 -6.12
N GLU A 355 25.66 6.11 -6.09
CA GLU A 355 26.76 5.25 -6.50
C GLU A 355 26.87 5.03 -8.03
N HIS A 356 25.82 5.41 -8.80
CA HIS A 356 25.85 5.19 -10.25
C HIS A 356 26.89 6.09 -10.93
N SER A 357 27.78 5.45 -11.69
CA SER A 357 28.67 6.09 -12.63
C SER A 357 27.92 6.76 -13.78
N VAL A 358 28.63 7.56 -14.57
CA VAL A 358 28.07 8.16 -15.79
C VAL A 358 27.60 7.07 -16.77
N PHE A 359 28.32 5.95 -16.82
CA PHE A 359 27.94 4.81 -17.69
C PHE A 359 26.59 4.21 -17.25
N GLU A 360 26.43 3.89 -15.98
CA GLU A 360 25.17 3.33 -15.44
C GLU A 360 24.01 4.31 -15.59
N ARG A 361 24.27 5.61 -15.41
CA ARG A 361 23.27 6.65 -15.66
C ARG A 361 22.81 6.66 -17.12
N ASN A 362 23.71 6.53 -18.08
CA ASN A 362 23.36 6.47 -19.49
C ASN A 362 22.60 5.19 -19.86
N ILE A 363 22.95 4.05 -19.26
CA ILE A 363 22.15 2.79 -19.38
C ILE A 363 20.72 3.02 -18.86
N GLN A 364 20.56 3.64 -17.69
CA GLN A 364 19.23 3.95 -17.13
C GLN A 364 18.41 4.83 -18.06
N LEU A 365 19.01 5.87 -18.64
CA LEU A 365 18.33 6.76 -19.60
C LEU A 365 17.99 6.03 -20.90
N GLY A 366 18.88 5.17 -21.39
CA GLY A 366 18.62 4.33 -22.56
C GLY A 366 17.48 3.34 -22.34
N GLU A 367 17.41 2.74 -21.15
CA GLU A 367 16.30 1.86 -20.75
C GLU A 367 14.96 2.61 -20.67
N LEU A 368 14.95 3.80 -20.08
CA LEU A 368 13.77 4.67 -20.06
C LEU A 368 13.31 5.00 -21.48
N ASP A 369 14.22 5.42 -22.35
CA ASP A 369 13.90 5.79 -23.73
C ASP A 369 13.33 4.58 -24.49
N TYR A 370 13.96 3.41 -24.39
CA TYR A 370 13.47 2.19 -25.01
C TYR A 370 12.08 1.79 -24.51
N LEU A 371 11.89 1.67 -23.20
CA LEU A 371 10.63 1.24 -22.60
C LEU A 371 9.47 2.17 -22.96
N LEU A 372 9.71 3.47 -22.92
CA LEU A 372 8.66 4.45 -23.16
C LEU A 372 8.38 4.70 -24.65
N SER A 373 9.35 4.46 -25.55
CA SER A 373 9.14 4.49 -27.01
C SER A 373 8.53 3.19 -27.55
N SER A 374 8.74 2.06 -26.87
CA SER A 374 8.24 0.75 -27.25
C SER A 374 6.79 0.54 -26.77
N ARG A 375 5.90 0.04 -27.65
CA ARG A 375 4.55 -0.37 -27.25
C ARG A 375 4.59 -1.47 -26.18
N ALA A 376 5.48 -2.44 -26.31
CA ALA A 376 5.65 -3.53 -25.35
C ALA A 376 6.12 -3.03 -23.99
N GLY A 377 7.05 -2.06 -23.96
CA GLY A 377 7.51 -1.43 -22.73
C GLY A 377 6.40 -0.65 -22.02
N ARG A 378 5.66 0.18 -22.76
CA ARG A 378 4.48 0.89 -22.20
C ARG A 378 3.40 -0.06 -21.72
N LEU A 379 3.14 -1.17 -22.42
CA LEU A 379 2.20 -2.20 -22.01
C LEU A 379 2.65 -2.84 -20.68
N THR A 380 3.93 -3.18 -20.54
CA THR A 380 4.47 -3.73 -19.29
C THR A 380 4.26 -2.76 -18.10
N ILE A 381 4.47 -1.46 -18.32
CA ILE A 381 4.18 -0.46 -17.29
C ILE A 381 2.69 -0.40 -17.00
N ALA A 382 1.84 -0.29 -18.02
CA ALA A 382 0.41 -0.12 -17.89
C ALA A 382 -0.26 -1.30 -17.17
N GLU A 383 -0.01 -2.55 -17.58
CA GLU A 383 -0.64 -3.74 -16.99
C GLU A 383 -0.30 -3.92 -15.51
N ASN A 384 0.95 -3.64 -15.14
CA ASN A 384 1.36 -3.68 -13.75
C ASN A 384 0.81 -2.48 -12.96
N TYR A 385 0.69 -1.29 -13.59
CA TYR A 385 0.20 -0.09 -12.91
C TYR A 385 -1.28 -0.16 -12.58
N VAL A 386 -2.12 -0.61 -13.51
CA VAL A 386 -3.56 -0.79 -13.27
C VAL A 386 -3.89 -2.01 -12.42
N GLY A 387 -2.91 -2.88 -12.18
CA GLY A 387 -3.00 -4.09 -11.36
C GLY A 387 -3.17 -5.36 -12.18
N LEU A 388 -2.34 -6.35 -11.85
CA LEU A 388 -2.47 -7.69 -12.42
C LEU A 388 -3.77 -8.34 -11.92
N PRO A 389 -4.42 -9.20 -12.73
CA PRO A 389 -5.55 -10.00 -12.25
C PRO A 389 -5.17 -10.80 -11.01
N LEU A 390 -6.14 -11.04 -10.13
CA LEU A 390 -5.97 -12.06 -9.09
C LEU A 390 -5.85 -13.41 -9.78
N GLU A 391 -4.80 -14.15 -9.46
CA GLU A 391 -4.67 -15.52 -9.95
C GLU A 391 -5.76 -16.34 -9.28
N ASP A 392 -6.66 -16.90 -10.08
CA ASP A 392 -7.55 -17.96 -9.62
C ASP A 392 -6.67 -19.18 -9.34
N GLU A 393 -6.85 -19.77 -8.20
CA GLU A 393 -6.10 -20.93 -7.71
C GLU A 393 -6.37 -22.19 -8.54
#